data_66939cd37e917e81e2644b2d60d140ff
#
_entry.id   66939cd37e917e81e2644b2d60d140ff
#
_cell.length_a   1.000
_cell.length_b   1.000
_cell.length_c   1.000
_cell.angle_alpha   90.00
_cell.angle_beta   90.00
_cell.angle_gamma   90.00
#
_symmetry.space_group_name_H-M   'P 1'
#
loop_
_entity.id
_entity.type
_entity.pdbx_description
1 polymer ?
#
loop_
_entity_poly.entity_id
_entity_poly.type
_entity_poly.pdbx_seq_one_letter_code
_entity_poly.pdbx_strand_id
1 'polypeptide(L)'
;MDQRVLTAMMPYFSDEFYNPSAAYLAARRVHDDIAMARHSLAKIIGAKSAEIIITAGATESINLALNGVDGTVVTTAIEHDSVLATARARGGVVLSVNSLGQIDLESLRSAITDQVALVSVGYVNSETGMIQDIRAIADVVQGIRDDRRQRGVERPLYLHTDASQAVGVLDLNVSRLGIDLMTLNAGKCYGPKQVGLLYVRAGIRLKPLIIGGGQEMGLRSGTENVTGIIGFAKAMELAESTRGSEVKRLTALRNQLKSYLVQHIPDIKINENQRRNSPAVLNFSVAGVDGERVVFALDERGVQVATGSACAANKGLRSHILVALGLSNAEADGSIRVSMGRFTTSEDIEAASQLIVEVISEQRKFGVMDA
;
A
#
# COMPACT_ATOMS: atom_id res chain seq x y z
N MET A 1 -3.34 9.46 13.60
CA MET A 1 -2.48 8.55 14.40
C MET A 1 -3.28 8.07 15.60
N ASP A 2 -3.12 6.81 16.02
CA ASP A 2 -3.78 6.26 17.22
C ASP A 2 -3.14 6.87 18.48
N GLN A 3 -3.95 7.22 19.49
CA GLN A 3 -3.46 7.84 20.74
C GLN A 3 -2.47 6.93 21.49
N ARG A 4 -2.68 5.62 21.45
CA ARG A 4 -1.78 4.63 22.07
C ARG A 4 -0.40 4.59 21.40
N VAL A 5 -0.36 4.86 20.08
CA VAL A 5 0.89 5.00 19.33
C VAL A 5 1.60 6.27 19.74
N LEU A 6 0.88 7.41 19.80
CA LEU A 6 1.45 8.67 20.26
C LEU A 6 2.04 8.55 21.66
N THR A 7 1.29 7.94 22.60
CA THR A 7 1.76 7.72 23.98
C THR A 7 3.07 6.91 24.02
N ALA A 8 3.18 5.87 23.20
CA ALA A 8 4.42 5.06 23.11
C ALA A 8 5.62 5.86 22.56
N MET A 9 5.37 6.84 21.70
CA MET A 9 6.42 7.68 21.08
C MET A 9 6.91 8.80 22.02
N MET A 10 6.05 9.30 22.93
CA MET A 10 6.31 10.51 23.70
C MET A 10 7.64 10.53 24.47
N PRO A 11 8.10 9.46 25.17
CA PRO A 11 9.36 9.48 25.88
C PRO A 11 10.59 9.79 25.01
N TYR A 12 10.55 9.40 23.74
CA TYR A 12 11.67 9.53 22.81
C TYR A 12 11.79 10.92 22.17
N PHE A 13 10.88 11.85 22.46
CA PHE A 13 11.00 13.24 22.03
C PHE A 13 11.82 14.09 23.02
N SER A 14 11.84 13.75 24.31
CA SER A 14 12.47 14.55 25.35
C SER A 14 13.35 13.74 26.32
N ASP A 15 12.81 12.67 26.90
CA ASP A 15 13.47 11.96 28.01
C ASP A 15 14.51 10.94 27.51
N GLU A 16 14.17 10.18 26.47
CA GLU A 16 15.01 9.14 25.85
C GLU A 16 15.48 9.57 24.44
N PHE A 17 15.89 10.83 24.27
CA PHE A 17 16.28 11.44 22.99
C PHE A 17 17.68 11.04 22.49
N TYR A 18 18.33 10.14 23.17
CA TYR A 18 19.76 9.81 22.93
C TYR A 18 19.97 9.13 21.57
N ASN A 19 21.14 9.44 20.95
CA ASN A 19 21.57 8.77 19.73
C ASN A 19 21.87 7.29 20.02
N PRO A 20 21.15 6.32 19.42
CA PRO A 20 21.32 4.90 19.72
C PRO A 20 22.70 4.34 19.34
N SER A 21 23.47 5.04 18.51
CA SER A 21 24.83 4.65 18.12
C SER A 21 25.89 5.05 19.14
N ALA A 22 25.55 5.82 20.19
CA ALA A 22 26.52 6.23 21.20
C ALA A 22 26.79 5.14 22.24
N ALA A 23 27.99 5.19 22.88
CA ALA A 23 28.46 4.12 23.75
C ALA A 23 27.95 4.16 25.19
N TYR A 24 27.38 5.30 25.64
CA TYR A 24 26.96 5.49 27.02
C TYR A 24 25.62 4.80 27.32
N LEU A 25 25.35 4.54 28.61
CA LEU A 25 24.25 3.68 29.08
C LEU A 25 22.87 4.11 28.59
N ALA A 26 22.57 5.42 28.59
CA ALA A 26 21.27 5.92 28.13
C ALA A 26 21.04 5.62 26.64
N ALA A 27 22.06 5.79 25.80
CA ALA A 27 21.97 5.46 24.38
C ALA A 27 21.80 3.95 24.12
N ARG A 28 22.44 3.11 24.97
CA ARG A 28 22.25 1.64 24.88
C ARG A 28 20.79 1.23 25.16
N ARG A 29 20.11 1.86 26.11
CA ARG A 29 18.68 1.61 26.35
C ARG A 29 17.84 1.91 25.11
N VAL A 30 18.07 3.08 24.49
CA VAL A 30 17.37 3.46 23.25
C VAL A 30 17.68 2.49 22.10
N HIS A 31 18.93 2.04 21.99
CA HIS A 31 19.31 0.98 21.03
C HIS A 31 18.53 -0.32 21.29
N ASP A 32 18.41 -0.76 22.54
CA ASP A 32 17.70 -1.98 22.92
C ASP A 32 16.19 -1.84 22.62
N ASP A 33 15.60 -0.66 22.85
CA ASP A 33 14.21 -0.36 22.53
C ASP A 33 13.95 -0.45 21.00
N ILE A 34 14.86 0.09 20.17
CA ILE A 34 14.81 -0.08 18.72
C ILE A 34 14.92 -1.55 18.34
N ALA A 35 15.80 -2.32 18.98
CA ALA A 35 15.96 -3.74 18.70
C ALA A 35 14.68 -4.52 19.05
N MET A 36 14.01 -4.21 20.16
CA MET A 36 12.72 -4.79 20.53
C MET A 36 11.61 -4.41 19.54
N ALA A 37 11.53 -3.15 19.14
CA ALA A 37 10.57 -2.68 18.14
C ALA A 37 10.76 -3.40 16.78
N ARG A 38 12.01 -3.53 16.32
CA ARG A 38 12.36 -4.28 15.11
C ARG A 38 11.99 -5.75 15.22
N HIS A 39 12.21 -6.36 16.38
CA HIS A 39 11.81 -7.75 16.65
C HIS A 39 10.28 -7.91 16.57
N SER A 40 9.51 -6.99 17.15
CA SER A 40 8.05 -6.99 17.08
C SER A 40 7.56 -6.89 15.62
N LEU A 41 8.10 -5.95 14.84
CA LEU A 41 7.80 -5.79 13.41
C LEU A 41 8.09 -7.10 12.64
N ALA A 42 9.26 -7.68 12.85
CA ALA A 42 9.66 -8.93 12.20
C ALA A 42 8.73 -10.09 12.55
N LYS A 43 8.38 -10.25 13.83
CA LYS A 43 7.49 -11.29 14.32
C LYS A 43 6.11 -11.23 13.66
N ILE A 44 5.54 -10.03 13.51
CA ILE A 44 4.21 -9.82 12.91
C ILE A 44 4.17 -10.34 11.47
N ILE A 45 5.23 -10.15 10.70
CA ILE A 45 5.30 -10.59 9.30
C ILE A 45 5.95 -11.98 9.12
N GLY A 46 6.33 -12.65 10.21
CA GLY A 46 6.98 -13.98 10.16
C GLY A 46 8.42 -13.94 9.63
N ALA A 47 9.13 -12.83 9.86
CA ALA A 47 10.53 -12.61 9.48
C ALA A 47 11.48 -12.61 10.69
N LYS A 48 12.79 -12.48 10.43
CA LYS A 48 13.83 -12.25 11.44
C LYS A 48 14.13 -10.75 11.56
N SER A 49 14.57 -10.29 12.72
CA SER A 49 14.95 -8.88 12.92
C SER A 49 16.02 -8.40 11.94
N ALA A 50 16.96 -9.27 11.56
CA ALA A 50 18.00 -8.98 10.57
C ALA A 50 17.49 -8.86 9.12
N GLU A 51 16.22 -9.13 8.87
CA GLU A 51 15.57 -9.00 7.56
C GLU A 51 14.73 -7.72 7.46
N ILE A 52 14.73 -6.87 8.49
CA ILE A 52 13.95 -5.63 8.56
C ILE A 52 14.89 -4.43 8.38
N ILE A 53 14.67 -3.67 7.33
CA ILE A 53 15.37 -2.40 7.05
C ILE A 53 14.37 -1.26 7.28
N ILE A 54 14.65 -0.37 8.21
CA ILE A 54 13.80 0.80 8.47
C ILE A 54 14.14 1.90 7.45
N THR A 55 13.10 2.53 6.95
CA THR A 55 13.19 3.59 5.93
C THR A 55 12.32 4.79 6.33
N ALA A 56 12.40 5.88 5.56
CA ALA A 56 11.55 7.05 5.76
C ALA A 56 10.12 6.88 5.16
N GLY A 57 9.72 5.66 4.81
CA GLY A 57 8.37 5.36 4.32
C GLY A 57 8.38 4.46 3.08
N ALA A 58 7.19 4.13 2.57
CA ALA A 58 7.03 3.21 1.44
C ALA A 58 7.79 3.65 0.19
N THR A 59 7.78 4.94 -0.14
CA THR A 59 8.50 5.45 -1.32
C THR A 59 9.98 5.16 -1.26
N GLU A 60 10.65 5.35 -0.10
CA GLU A 60 12.05 5.01 0.07
C GLU A 60 12.28 3.50 0.02
N SER A 61 11.43 2.69 0.69
CA SER A 61 11.49 1.22 0.64
C SER A 61 11.39 0.68 -0.78
N ILE A 62 10.43 1.17 -1.56
CA ILE A 62 10.22 0.80 -2.96
C ILE A 62 11.44 1.19 -3.81
N ASN A 63 11.94 2.42 -3.66
CA ASN A 63 13.12 2.85 -4.39
C ASN A 63 14.36 2.01 -4.02
N LEU A 64 14.54 1.65 -2.75
CA LEU A 64 15.62 0.76 -2.31
C LEU A 64 15.48 -0.63 -2.93
N ALA A 65 14.27 -1.20 -2.95
CA ALA A 65 14.00 -2.51 -3.55
C ALA A 65 14.26 -2.52 -5.06
N LEU A 66 13.70 -1.53 -5.78
CA LEU A 66 13.78 -1.49 -7.24
C LEU A 66 15.16 -1.07 -7.73
N ASN A 67 15.79 -0.05 -7.13
CA ASN A 67 17.11 0.44 -7.52
C ASN A 67 18.26 -0.43 -6.96
N GLY A 68 17.99 -1.20 -5.90
CA GLY A 68 18.97 -2.07 -5.25
C GLY A 68 19.36 -3.32 -6.06
N VAL A 69 18.61 -3.68 -7.10
CA VAL A 69 18.86 -4.86 -7.94
C VAL A 69 19.51 -4.51 -9.28
N ASP A 70 20.34 -5.42 -9.80
CA ASP A 70 20.95 -5.30 -11.13
C ASP A 70 20.13 -6.08 -12.15
N GLY A 71 19.39 -5.38 -13.00
CA GLY A 71 18.59 -5.94 -14.08
C GLY A 71 17.25 -5.22 -14.26
N THR A 72 16.45 -5.72 -15.20
CA THR A 72 15.14 -5.16 -15.53
C THR A 72 14.13 -5.45 -14.41
N VAL A 73 13.17 -4.55 -14.24
CA VAL A 73 12.03 -4.69 -13.32
C VAL A 73 10.77 -4.93 -14.13
N VAL A 74 9.95 -5.88 -13.69
CA VAL A 74 8.59 -6.10 -14.21
C VAL A 74 7.58 -5.67 -13.16
N THR A 75 6.57 -4.89 -13.53
CA THR A 75 5.51 -4.40 -12.63
C THR A 75 4.18 -4.31 -13.36
N THR A 76 3.11 -3.85 -12.67
CA THR A 76 1.77 -3.71 -13.28
C THR A 76 1.37 -2.25 -13.50
N ALA A 77 0.41 -2.02 -14.40
CA ALA A 77 -0.09 -0.68 -14.72
C ALA A 77 -0.91 -0.02 -13.60
N ILE A 78 -1.29 -0.79 -12.56
CA ILE A 78 -2.11 -0.31 -11.45
C ILE A 78 -1.31 -0.07 -10.15
N GLU A 79 0.00 -0.03 -10.24
CA GLU A 79 0.86 0.23 -9.09
C GLU A 79 0.77 1.68 -8.60
N HIS A 80 1.18 1.89 -7.36
CA HIS A 80 1.41 3.23 -6.84
C HIS A 80 2.50 3.96 -7.65
N ASP A 81 2.40 5.29 -7.77
CA ASP A 81 3.36 6.13 -8.53
C ASP A 81 4.82 5.87 -8.14
N SER A 82 5.11 5.61 -6.87
CA SER A 82 6.48 5.29 -6.43
C SER A 82 7.05 4.02 -7.05
N VAL A 83 6.20 3.05 -7.41
CA VAL A 83 6.61 1.84 -8.16
C VAL A 83 6.72 2.16 -9.64
N LEU A 84 5.67 2.73 -10.23
CA LEU A 84 5.61 2.99 -11.68
C LEU A 84 6.70 3.96 -12.15
N ALA A 85 6.89 5.08 -11.44
CA ALA A 85 7.91 6.06 -11.79
C ALA A 85 9.31 5.47 -11.71
N THR A 86 9.60 4.71 -10.64
CA THR A 86 10.91 4.07 -10.47
C THR A 86 11.13 2.97 -11.51
N ALA A 87 10.13 2.13 -11.80
CA ALA A 87 10.23 1.08 -12.80
C ALA A 87 10.46 1.68 -14.22
N ARG A 88 9.70 2.73 -14.58
CA ARG A 88 9.84 3.43 -15.87
C ARG A 88 11.21 4.09 -16.01
N ALA A 89 11.71 4.76 -14.97
CA ALA A 89 13.04 5.38 -14.98
C ALA A 89 14.17 4.36 -15.20
N ARG A 90 13.93 3.07 -14.90
CA ARG A 90 14.86 1.96 -15.11
C ARG A 90 14.61 1.20 -16.43
N GLY A 91 13.74 1.67 -17.31
CA GLY A 91 13.35 0.93 -18.52
C GLY A 91 12.61 -0.38 -18.21
N GLY A 92 11.88 -0.42 -17.10
CA GLY A 92 11.14 -1.59 -16.65
C GLY A 92 9.93 -1.90 -17.53
N VAL A 93 9.49 -3.15 -17.49
CA VAL A 93 8.30 -3.63 -18.20
C VAL A 93 7.06 -3.42 -17.32
N VAL A 94 6.04 -2.76 -17.88
CA VAL A 94 4.77 -2.51 -17.20
C VAL A 94 3.69 -3.37 -17.86
N LEU A 95 3.15 -4.32 -17.13
CA LEU A 95 2.12 -5.24 -17.61
C LEU A 95 0.73 -4.64 -17.40
N SER A 96 -0.14 -4.87 -18.37
CA SER A 96 -1.57 -4.61 -18.23
C SER A 96 -2.20 -5.57 -17.22
N VAL A 97 -3.38 -5.19 -16.73
CA VAL A 97 -4.24 -6.02 -15.90
C VAL A 97 -5.60 -6.17 -16.59
N ASN A 98 -6.38 -7.14 -16.16
CA ASN A 98 -7.76 -7.25 -16.62
C ASN A 98 -8.69 -6.22 -15.92
N SER A 99 -9.94 -6.14 -16.32
CA SER A 99 -10.92 -5.21 -15.74
C SER A 99 -11.22 -5.45 -14.24
N LEU A 100 -10.82 -6.59 -13.68
CA LEU A 100 -10.86 -6.91 -12.25
C LEU A 100 -9.54 -6.57 -11.55
N GLY A 101 -8.61 -5.89 -12.23
CA GLY A 101 -7.30 -5.49 -11.70
C GLY A 101 -6.32 -6.64 -11.47
N GLN A 102 -6.58 -7.83 -12.00
CA GLN A 102 -5.71 -8.98 -11.83
C GLN A 102 -4.68 -9.05 -12.95
N ILE A 103 -3.44 -9.39 -12.57
CA ILE A 103 -2.39 -9.72 -13.53
C ILE A 103 -2.69 -11.07 -14.19
N ASP A 104 -2.47 -11.16 -15.50
CA ASP A 104 -2.46 -12.44 -16.19
C ASP A 104 -1.12 -13.16 -15.98
N LEU A 105 -1.18 -14.37 -15.41
CA LEU A 105 0.02 -15.11 -15.03
C LEU A 105 0.84 -15.61 -16.23
N GLU A 106 0.22 -15.84 -17.39
CA GLU A 106 0.95 -16.21 -18.61
C GLU A 106 1.67 -15.00 -19.21
N SER A 107 1.03 -13.83 -19.21
CA SER A 107 1.67 -12.56 -19.56
C SER A 107 2.84 -12.24 -18.65
N LEU A 108 2.69 -12.48 -17.33
CA LEU A 108 3.77 -12.33 -16.38
C LEU A 108 4.93 -13.28 -16.70
N ARG A 109 4.64 -14.56 -16.93
CA ARG A 109 5.65 -15.57 -17.29
C ARG A 109 6.43 -15.16 -18.54
N SER A 110 5.72 -14.73 -19.57
CA SER A 110 6.31 -14.31 -20.84
C SER A 110 7.18 -13.06 -20.74
N ALA A 111 6.83 -12.13 -19.84
CA ALA A 111 7.58 -10.89 -19.65
C ALA A 111 8.89 -11.09 -18.83
N ILE A 112 9.02 -12.19 -18.10
CA ILE A 112 10.20 -12.45 -17.28
C ILE A 112 11.29 -13.11 -18.13
N THR A 113 12.03 -12.31 -18.89
CA THR A 113 13.24 -12.73 -19.61
C THR A 113 14.43 -12.92 -18.65
N ASP A 114 15.55 -13.47 -19.13
CA ASP A 114 16.78 -13.65 -18.34
C ASP A 114 17.39 -12.33 -17.85
N GLN A 115 16.98 -11.19 -18.41
CA GLN A 115 17.40 -9.86 -17.96
C GLN A 115 16.61 -9.32 -16.77
N VAL A 116 15.46 -9.91 -16.43
CA VAL A 116 14.63 -9.48 -15.32
C VAL A 116 15.22 -9.94 -13.98
N ALA A 117 15.44 -8.99 -13.07
CA ALA A 117 15.94 -9.27 -11.73
C ALA A 117 14.87 -9.14 -10.64
N LEU A 118 13.78 -8.39 -10.92
CA LEU A 118 12.74 -8.13 -9.94
C LEU A 118 11.36 -8.09 -10.60
N VAL A 119 10.42 -8.78 -9.98
CA VAL A 119 8.98 -8.59 -10.18
C VAL A 119 8.45 -7.81 -8.99
N SER A 120 7.75 -6.70 -9.23
CA SER A 120 7.16 -5.86 -8.17
C SER A 120 5.66 -5.70 -8.41
N VAL A 121 4.85 -6.24 -7.51
CA VAL A 121 3.37 -6.21 -7.60
C VAL A 121 2.78 -5.83 -6.26
N GLY A 122 1.93 -4.81 -6.24
CA GLY A 122 1.22 -4.37 -5.04
C GLY A 122 0.24 -5.41 -4.53
N TYR A 123 0.20 -5.64 -3.22
CA TYR A 123 -0.70 -6.63 -2.63
C TYR A 123 -2.16 -6.17 -2.65
N VAL A 124 -2.40 -4.91 -2.27
CA VAL A 124 -3.73 -4.28 -2.27
C VAL A 124 -3.66 -2.95 -3.01
N ASN A 125 -4.49 -2.78 -4.01
CA ASN A 125 -4.59 -1.52 -4.73
C ASN A 125 -5.23 -0.42 -3.84
N SER A 126 -4.60 0.74 -3.77
CA SER A 126 -4.99 1.83 -2.87
C SER A 126 -6.26 2.58 -3.30
N GLU A 127 -6.69 2.46 -4.56
CA GLU A 127 -7.86 3.17 -5.08
C GLU A 127 -9.10 2.29 -5.13
N THR A 128 -8.94 1.06 -5.59
CA THR A 128 -10.07 0.14 -5.81
C THR A 128 -10.22 -0.90 -4.70
N GLY A 129 -9.17 -1.10 -3.90
CA GLY A 129 -9.14 -2.15 -2.89
C GLY A 129 -8.91 -3.56 -3.46
N MET A 130 -8.68 -3.72 -4.77
CA MET A 130 -8.43 -5.02 -5.37
C MET A 130 -7.20 -5.70 -4.78
N ILE A 131 -7.28 -7.01 -4.52
CA ILE A 131 -6.23 -7.81 -3.92
C ILE A 131 -5.61 -8.72 -4.98
N GLN A 132 -4.28 -8.66 -5.15
CA GLN A 132 -3.53 -9.56 -6.02
C GLN A 132 -3.27 -10.91 -5.35
N ASP A 133 -3.22 -11.97 -6.15
CA ASP A 133 -2.81 -13.31 -5.70
C ASP A 133 -1.29 -13.40 -5.64
N ILE A 134 -0.69 -12.83 -4.59
CA ILE A 134 0.76 -12.80 -4.44
C ILE A 134 1.34 -14.21 -4.40
N ARG A 135 0.62 -15.18 -3.83
CA ARG A 135 1.09 -16.56 -3.79
C ARG A 135 1.15 -17.19 -5.18
N ALA A 136 0.13 -17.02 -6.01
CA ALA A 136 0.16 -17.52 -7.39
C ALA A 136 1.27 -16.85 -8.23
N ILE A 137 1.51 -15.55 -8.01
CA ILE A 137 2.65 -14.84 -8.62
C ILE A 137 3.98 -15.42 -8.16
N ALA A 138 4.11 -15.72 -6.85
CA ALA A 138 5.31 -16.33 -6.30
C ALA A 138 5.59 -17.72 -6.89
N ASP A 139 4.56 -18.51 -7.14
CA ASP A 139 4.69 -19.83 -7.77
C ASP A 139 5.18 -19.72 -9.22
N VAL A 140 4.71 -18.72 -9.99
CA VAL A 140 5.24 -18.42 -11.34
C VAL A 140 6.71 -18.03 -11.28
N VAL A 141 7.06 -17.10 -10.37
CA VAL A 141 8.45 -16.63 -10.19
C VAL A 141 9.35 -17.80 -9.77
N GLN A 142 8.88 -18.68 -8.90
CA GLN A 142 9.65 -19.86 -8.49
C GLN A 142 9.88 -20.84 -9.65
N GLY A 143 8.86 -21.11 -10.47
CA GLY A 143 9.03 -21.95 -11.66
C GLY A 143 10.07 -21.40 -12.64
N ILE A 144 10.13 -20.08 -12.82
CA ILE A 144 11.15 -19.43 -13.66
C ILE A 144 12.55 -19.52 -13.02
N ARG A 145 12.66 -19.40 -11.71
CA ARG A 145 13.95 -19.61 -11.00
C ARG A 145 14.49 -21.01 -11.20
N ASP A 146 13.60 -22.01 -11.15
CA ASP A 146 13.99 -23.41 -11.34
C ASP A 146 14.44 -23.66 -12.78
N ASP A 147 13.74 -23.11 -13.78
CA ASP A 147 14.15 -23.14 -15.18
C ASP A 147 15.51 -22.43 -15.40
N ARG A 148 15.70 -21.22 -14.87
CA ARG A 148 16.98 -20.49 -14.92
C ARG A 148 18.12 -21.31 -14.35
N ARG A 149 17.91 -21.99 -13.22
CA ARG A 149 18.92 -22.84 -12.58
C ARG A 149 19.31 -24.00 -13.51
N GLN A 150 18.33 -24.63 -14.15
CA GLN A 150 18.60 -25.72 -15.11
C GLN A 150 19.38 -25.25 -16.33
N ARG A 151 19.13 -24.02 -16.81
CA ARG A 151 19.82 -23.40 -17.96
C ARG A 151 21.15 -22.71 -17.57
N GLY A 152 21.54 -22.68 -16.31
CA GLY A 152 22.77 -22.02 -15.84
C GLY A 152 22.70 -20.48 -15.86
N VAL A 153 21.52 -19.89 -15.79
CA VAL A 153 21.34 -18.43 -15.70
C VAL A 153 21.61 -17.96 -14.26
N GLU A 154 22.70 -17.22 -14.08
CA GLU A 154 23.16 -16.76 -12.74
C GLU A 154 22.38 -15.57 -12.21
N ARG A 155 21.74 -14.76 -13.07
CA ARG A 155 21.01 -13.56 -12.64
C ARG A 155 19.89 -13.93 -11.66
N PRO A 156 19.88 -13.36 -10.45
CA PRO A 156 18.80 -13.60 -9.50
C PRO A 156 17.49 -13.01 -10.02
N LEU A 157 16.40 -13.62 -9.61
CA LEU A 157 15.04 -13.12 -9.82
C LEU A 157 14.37 -13.00 -8.45
N TYR A 158 13.91 -11.82 -8.09
CA TYR A 158 13.25 -11.54 -6.81
C TYR A 158 11.78 -11.16 -7.01
N LEU A 159 10.96 -11.39 -5.97
CA LEU A 159 9.58 -10.94 -5.90
C LEU A 159 9.44 -9.92 -4.78
N HIS A 160 9.05 -8.69 -5.13
CA HIS A 160 8.70 -7.61 -4.22
C HIS A 160 7.19 -7.39 -4.22
N THR A 161 6.63 -7.07 -3.05
CA THR A 161 5.26 -6.57 -2.94
C THR A 161 5.19 -5.30 -2.09
N ASP A 162 4.47 -4.28 -2.57
CA ASP A 162 4.01 -3.20 -1.70
C ASP A 162 2.75 -3.67 -0.97
N ALA A 163 2.90 -3.96 0.32
CA ALA A 163 1.83 -4.41 1.19
C ALA A 163 1.32 -3.31 2.15
N SER A 164 1.65 -2.05 1.87
CA SER A 164 1.27 -0.91 2.74
C SER A 164 -0.24 -0.84 3.01
N GLN A 165 -1.07 -1.16 2.04
CA GLN A 165 -2.54 -1.15 2.16
C GLN A 165 -3.12 -2.48 2.71
N ALA A 166 -2.29 -3.47 2.95
CA ALA A 166 -2.70 -4.77 3.47
C ALA A 166 -2.65 -4.86 5.00
N VAL A 167 -1.96 -3.91 5.66
CA VAL A 167 -1.79 -3.89 7.12
C VAL A 167 -3.15 -3.82 7.83
N GLY A 168 -3.36 -4.74 8.79
CA GLY A 168 -4.59 -4.82 9.56
C GLY A 168 -5.80 -5.40 8.83
N VAL A 169 -5.65 -5.79 7.55
CA VAL A 169 -6.74 -6.40 6.75
C VAL A 169 -6.36 -7.74 6.15
N LEU A 170 -5.09 -7.99 5.83
CA LEU A 170 -4.62 -9.26 5.26
C LEU A 170 -3.49 -9.88 6.08
N ASP A 171 -3.24 -11.16 5.85
CA ASP A 171 -2.06 -11.86 6.38
C ASP A 171 -0.80 -11.36 5.65
N LEU A 172 0.19 -10.94 6.44
CA LEU A 172 1.47 -10.42 5.93
C LEU A 172 2.62 -11.42 6.08
N ASN A 173 2.34 -12.69 6.41
CA ASN A 173 3.39 -13.68 6.61
C ASN A 173 4.19 -13.92 5.33
N VAL A 174 5.45 -13.49 5.34
CA VAL A 174 6.33 -13.49 4.15
C VAL A 174 6.58 -14.89 3.57
N SER A 175 6.62 -15.92 4.42
CA SER A 175 6.80 -17.30 3.99
C SER A 175 5.55 -17.85 3.29
N ARG A 176 4.35 -17.52 3.79
CA ARG A 176 3.08 -17.91 3.15
C ARG A 176 2.88 -17.21 1.82
N LEU A 177 3.27 -15.93 1.74
CA LEU A 177 3.23 -15.16 0.49
C LEU A 177 4.28 -15.63 -0.53
N GLY A 178 5.40 -16.21 -0.07
CA GLY A 178 6.48 -16.67 -0.94
C GLY A 178 7.31 -15.53 -1.55
N ILE A 179 7.35 -14.38 -0.89
CA ILE A 179 8.02 -13.17 -1.37
C ILE A 179 9.46 -13.05 -0.85
N ASP A 180 10.24 -12.22 -1.51
CA ASP A 180 11.63 -11.92 -1.19
C ASP A 180 11.80 -10.56 -0.53
N LEU A 181 10.98 -9.60 -0.95
CA LEU A 181 10.99 -8.21 -0.50
C LEU A 181 9.55 -7.76 -0.22
N MET A 182 9.35 -6.98 0.84
CA MET A 182 8.04 -6.40 1.14
C MET A 182 8.19 -5.00 1.70
N THR A 183 7.42 -4.07 1.14
CA THR A 183 7.30 -2.70 1.65
C THR A 183 6.10 -2.55 2.56
N LEU A 184 6.29 -1.91 3.72
CA LEU A 184 5.22 -1.49 4.63
C LEU A 184 5.40 -0.01 5.04
N ASN A 185 4.28 0.64 5.38
CA ASN A 185 4.25 2.07 5.74
C ASN A 185 3.42 2.29 7.01
N ALA A 186 4.03 2.88 8.04
CA ALA A 186 3.38 3.16 9.31
C ALA A 186 2.17 4.10 9.17
N GLY A 187 2.23 5.08 8.26
CA GLY A 187 1.13 6.02 8.02
C GLY A 187 -0.15 5.37 7.49
N LYS A 188 -0.09 4.11 7.06
CA LYS A 188 -1.26 3.35 6.56
C LYS A 188 -1.93 2.49 7.64
N CYS A 189 -1.36 2.41 8.85
CA CYS A 189 -1.91 1.67 9.97
C CYS A 189 -2.02 2.50 11.26
N TYR A 190 -2.32 3.79 11.13
CA TYR A 190 -2.45 4.76 12.24
C TYR A 190 -1.16 5.03 13.01
N GLY A 191 -0.02 4.70 12.42
CA GLY A 191 1.32 5.03 12.89
C GLY A 191 1.78 6.42 12.44
N PRO A 192 3.02 6.79 12.77
CA PRO A 192 3.61 8.07 12.36
C PRO A 192 3.88 8.11 10.86
N LYS A 193 3.85 9.33 10.28
CA LYS A 193 4.34 9.57 8.93
C LYS A 193 5.88 9.51 8.91
N GLN A 194 6.48 9.41 7.73
CA GLN A 194 7.94 9.40 7.53
C GLN A 194 8.65 8.24 8.23
N VAL A 195 8.00 7.09 8.32
CA VAL A 195 8.62 5.82 8.69
C VAL A 195 7.94 4.66 7.98
N GLY A 196 8.73 3.74 7.48
CA GLY A 196 8.34 2.50 6.84
C GLY A 196 9.40 1.43 7.05
N LEU A 197 9.19 0.29 6.45
CA LEU A 197 10.19 -0.78 6.40
C LEU A 197 10.24 -1.44 5.02
N LEU A 198 11.40 -1.96 4.71
CA LEU A 198 11.61 -2.97 3.68
C LEU A 198 12.02 -4.28 4.35
N TYR A 199 11.20 -5.32 4.18
CA TYR A 199 11.64 -6.69 4.45
C TYR A 199 12.56 -7.13 3.32
N VAL A 200 13.71 -7.68 3.67
CA VAL A 200 14.70 -8.23 2.74
C VAL A 200 15.03 -9.65 3.21
N ARG A 201 14.60 -10.67 2.45
CA ARG A 201 14.88 -12.07 2.80
C ARG A 201 16.38 -12.31 2.94
N ALA A 202 16.77 -13.08 3.95
CA ALA A 202 18.17 -13.43 4.19
C ALA A 202 18.86 -13.99 2.93
N GLY A 203 20.08 -13.52 2.67
CA GLY A 203 20.86 -13.89 1.49
C GLY A 203 20.65 -13.00 0.27
N ILE A 204 19.67 -12.11 0.26
CA ILE A 204 19.49 -11.11 -0.79
C ILE A 204 20.48 -9.95 -0.58
N ARG A 205 21.14 -9.54 -1.66
CA ARG A 205 22.04 -8.39 -1.67
C ARG A 205 21.45 -7.28 -2.50
N LEU A 206 21.18 -6.16 -1.86
CA LEU A 206 20.75 -4.92 -2.51
C LEU A 206 21.88 -3.90 -2.50
N LYS A 207 21.94 -3.07 -3.53
CA LYS A 207 22.78 -1.87 -3.50
C LYS A 207 22.10 -0.83 -2.59
N PRO A 208 22.88 -0.17 -1.69
CA PRO A 208 22.32 0.87 -0.84
C PRO A 208 21.86 2.08 -1.68
N LEU A 209 20.76 2.68 -1.27
CA LEU A 209 20.26 3.92 -1.86
C LEU A 209 20.87 5.15 -1.15
N ILE A 210 21.01 5.08 0.18
CA ILE A 210 21.56 6.16 1.02
C ILE A 210 22.82 5.65 1.69
N ILE A 211 23.97 6.19 1.26
CA ILE A 211 25.30 5.79 1.71
C ILE A 211 25.76 6.73 2.84
N GLY A 212 26.44 6.19 3.87
CA GLY A 212 26.92 6.97 5.01
C GLY A 212 27.47 6.09 6.13
N GLY A 213 27.01 6.28 7.35
CA GLY A 213 27.52 5.65 8.58
C GLY A 213 27.19 4.16 8.76
N GLY A 214 26.59 3.48 7.79
CA GLY A 214 26.37 2.04 7.80
C GLY A 214 25.16 1.56 8.61
N GLN A 215 24.31 2.45 9.08
CA GLN A 215 23.05 2.08 9.76
C GLN A 215 22.19 1.20 8.86
N GLU A 216 21.17 0.56 9.44
CA GLU A 216 20.26 -0.35 8.74
C GLU A 216 21.02 -1.38 7.86
N MET A 217 22.01 -2.03 8.46
CA MET A 217 22.87 -3.06 7.82
C MET A 217 23.59 -2.55 6.56
N GLY A 218 23.92 -1.25 6.51
CA GLY A 218 24.59 -0.61 5.39
C GLY A 218 23.70 -0.28 4.20
N LEU A 219 22.40 -0.62 4.25
CA LEU A 219 21.44 -0.38 3.16
C LEU A 219 20.80 1.01 3.24
N ARG A 220 20.70 1.57 4.46
CA ARG A 220 20.10 2.89 4.67
C ARG A 220 20.81 3.62 5.81
N SER A 221 21.78 4.43 5.47
CA SER A 221 22.56 5.20 6.44
C SER A 221 21.81 6.42 6.95
N GLY A 222 22.23 6.91 8.12
CA GLY A 222 21.66 8.06 8.83
C GLY A 222 21.13 7.66 10.20
N THR A 223 21.18 8.59 11.16
CA THR A 223 20.69 8.37 12.52
C THR A 223 19.25 7.84 12.49
N GLU A 224 18.98 6.81 13.27
CA GLU A 224 17.72 6.12 13.31
C GLU A 224 16.59 7.04 13.83
N ASN A 225 15.44 7.00 13.18
CA ASN A 225 14.22 7.68 13.62
C ASN A 225 13.59 6.91 14.80
N VAL A 226 14.14 7.07 16.00
CA VAL A 226 13.73 6.31 17.19
C VAL A 226 12.23 6.39 17.42
N THR A 227 11.70 7.61 17.53
CA THR A 227 10.26 7.85 17.76
C THR A 227 9.38 7.20 16.69
N GLY A 228 9.80 7.30 15.42
CA GLY A 228 9.09 6.68 14.30
C GLY A 228 9.10 5.16 14.36
N ILE A 229 10.22 4.55 14.70
CA ILE A 229 10.37 3.08 14.79
C ILE A 229 9.47 2.53 15.90
N ILE A 230 9.51 3.12 17.09
CA ILE A 230 8.67 2.73 18.25
C ILE A 230 7.20 2.89 17.90
N GLY A 231 6.82 4.04 17.31
CA GLY A 231 5.45 4.29 16.87
C GLY A 231 4.98 3.30 15.81
N PHE A 232 5.85 2.93 14.86
CA PHE A 232 5.51 1.96 13.83
C PHE A 232 5.29 0.56 14.40
N ALA A 233 6.17 0.08 15.28
CA ALA A 233 6.01 -1.20 15.95
C ALA A 233 4.69 -1.25 16.71
N LYS A 234 4.38 -0.21 17.50
CA LYS A 234 3.12 -0.12 18.24
C LYS A 234 1.89 -0.10 17.33
N ALA A 235 1.93 0.61 16.21
CA ALA A 235 0.85 0.65 15.24
C ALA A 235 0.59 -0.72 14.60
N MET A 236 1.65 -1.45 14.24
CA MET A 236 1.58 -2.80 13.68
C MET A 236 1.02 -3.82 14.69
N GLU A 237 1.46 -3.77 15.96
CA GLU A 237 0.92 -4.61 17.04
C GLU A 237 -0.59 -4.42 17.21
N LEU A 238 -1.03 -3.17 17.25
CA LEU A 238 -2.45 -2.85 17.36
C LEU A 238 -3.26 -3.30 16.14
N ALA A 239 -2.71 -3.16 14.95
CA ALA A 239 -3.35 -3.59 13.73
C ALA A 239 -3.50 -5.11 13.66
N GLU A 240 -2.43 -5.86 13.98
CA GLU A 240 -2.46 -7.32 13.93
C GLU A 240 -3.34 -7.92 15.05
N SER A 241 -3.30 -7.38 16.27
CA SER A 241 -4.09 -7.89 17.40
C SER A 241 -5.60 -7.79 17.17
N THR A 242 -6.07 -6.86 16.33
CA THR A 242 -7.49 -6.66 16.03
C THR A 242 -7.90 -7.11 14.63
N ARG A 243 -6.95 -7.57 13.79
CA ARG A 243 -7.18 -7.84 12.36
C ARG A 243 -8.43 -8.67 12.08
N GLY A 244 -8.61 -9.79 12.78
CA GLY A 244 -9.73 -10.69 12.52
C GLY A 244 -11.11 -10.08 12.80
N SER A 245 -11.26 -9.31 13.88
CA SER A 245 -12.50 -8.60 14.21
C SER A 245 -12.72 -7.39 13.31
N GLU A 246 -11.65 -6.67 13.01
CA GLU A 246 -11.69 -5.46 12.18
C GLU A 246 -12.09 -5.77 10.73
N VAL A 247 -11.57 -6.85 10.14
CA VAL A 247 -11.98 -7.32 8.81
C VAL A 247 -13.47 -7.60 8.74
N LYS A 248 -14.03 -8.27 9.76
CA LYS A 248 -15.48 -8.54 9.81
C LYS A 248 -16.30 -7.26 9.91
N ARG A 249 -15.87 -6.34 10.77
CA ARG A 249 -16.54 -5.05 10.99
C ARG A 249 -16.50 -4.18 9.74
N LEU A 250 -15.33 -4.00 9.13
CA LEU A 250 -15.17 -3.22 7.91
C LEU A 250 -15.93 -3.83 6.72
N THR A 251 -15.99 -5.15 6.63
CA THR A 251 -16.81 -5.84 5.61
C THR A 251 -18.28 -5.50 5.76
N ALA A 252 -18.81 -5.48 7.00
CA ALA A 252 -20.20 -5.11 7.26
C ALA A 252 -20.47 -3.65 6.86
N LEU A 253 -19.61 -2.71 7.29
CA LEU A 253 -19.71 -1.28 6.96
C LEU A 253 -19.64 -1.04 5.44
N ARG A 254 -18.70 -1.69 4.77
CA ARG A 254 -18.54 -1.58 3.32
C ARG A 254 -19.77 -2.09 2.57
N ASN A 255 -20.34 -3.21 3.01
CA ASN A 255 -21.53 -3.78 2.41
C ASN A 255 -22.78 -2.90 2.67
N GLN A 256 -22.92 -2.30 3.85
CA GLN A 256 -23.95 -1.33 4.17
C GLN A 256 -23.89 -0.14 3.21
N LEU A 257 -22.74 0.52 3.10
CA LEU A 257 -22.51 1.62 2.17
C LEU A 257 -22.82 1.21 0.72
N LYS A 258 -22.24 0.11 0.24
CA LYS A 258 -22.43 -0.37 -1.14
C LYS A 258 -23.91 -0.62 -1.44
N SER A 259 -24.62 -1.32 -0.55
CA SER A 259 -26.04 -1.65 -0.75
C SER A 259 -26.89 -0.40 -0.84
N TYR A 260 -26.64 0.58 0.03
CA TYR A 260 -27.36 1.85 0.02
C TYR A 260 -27.12 2.63 -1.28
N LEU A 261 -25.87 2.77 -1.71
CA LEU A 261 -25.51 3.50 -2.92
C LEU A 261 -26.11 2.85 -4.18
N VAL A 262 -26.03 1.51 -4.29
CA VAL A 262 -26.61 0.76 -5.43
C VAL A 262 -28.14 0.92 -5.50
N GLN A 263 -28.80 1.01 -4.35
CA GLN A 263 -30.26 1.19 -4.29
C GLN A 263 -30.71 2.60 -4.69
N HIS A 264 -29.89 3.64 -4.42
CA HIS A 264 -30.31 5.05 -4.53
C HIS A 264 -29.65 5.82 -5.68
N ILE A 265 -28.58 5.31 -6.28
CA ILE A 265 -27.90 5.95 -7.40
C ILE A 265 -28.11 5.11 -8.65
N PRO A 266 -28.97 5.54 -9.60
CA PRO A 266 -29.09 4.88 -10.89
C PRO A 266 -27.75 4.86 -11.63
N ASP A 267 -27.45 3.76 -12.34
CA ASP A 267 -26.27 3.58 -13.19
C ASP A 267 -24.92 3.68 -12.45
N ILE A 268 -24.92 3.49 -11.13
CA ILE A 268 -23.68 3.39 -10.36
C ILE A 268 -22.90 2.14 -10.79
N LYS A 269 -21.61 2.31 -11.06
CA LYS A 269 -20.69 1.20 -11.32
C LYS A 269 -19.76 1.02 -10.14
N ILE A 270 -19.78 -0.14 -9.51
CA ILE A 270 -18.85 -0.47 -8.43
C ILE A 270 -17.57 -1.03 -9.04
N ASN A 271 -16.44 -0.37 -8.81
CA ASN A 271 -15.12 -0.72 -9.34
C ASN A 271 -14.40 -1.67 -8.38
N GLU A 272 -14.82 -2.93 -8.35
CA GLU A 272 -14.28 -3.94 -7.43
C GLU A 272 -14.09 -5.31 -8.06
N ASN A 273 -13.20 -6.10 -7.46
CA ASN A 273 -13.20 -7.54 -7.66
C ASN A 273 -14.06 -8.19 -6.57
N GLN A 274 -15.22 -8.72 -6.93
CA GLN A 274 -16.19 -9.27 -5.97
C GLN A 274 -15.62 -10.38 -5.08
N ARG A 275 -14.60 -11.11 -5.54
CA ARG A 275 -14.00 -12.24 -4.81
C ARG A 275 -12.78 -11.84 -3.98
N ARG A 276 -12.06 -10.79 -4.41
CA ARG A 276 -10.78 -10.39 -3.82
C ARG A 276 -10.68 -8.87 -3.70
N ASN A 277 -11.33 -8.34 -2.67
CA ASN A 277 -11.31 -6.91 -2.40
C ASN A 277 -11.09 -6.61 -0.92
N SER A 278 -10.35 -5.54 -0.64
CA SER A 278 -10.13 -5.05 0.72
C SER A 278 -11.46 -4.56 1.32
N PRO A 279 -11.76 -4.91 2.56
CA PRO A 279 -12.95 -4.39 3.23
C PRO A 279 -12.84 -2.89 3.59
N ALA A 280 -11.64 -2.31 3.53
CA ALA A 280 -11.39 -0.93 3.93
C ALA A 280 -11.67 0.10 2.82
N VAL A 281 -11.94 -0.34 1.58
CA VAL A 281 -12.10 0.56 0.42
C VAL A 281 -13.35 0.18 -0.37
N LEU A 282 -14.15 1.18 -0.74
CA LEU A 282 -15.15 1.10 -1.78
C LEU A 282 -14.84 2.14 -2.84
N ASN A 283 -14.68 1.71 -4.09
CA ASN A 283 -14.55 2.61 -5.24
C ASN A 283 -15.76 2.41 -6.15
N PHE A 284 -16.35 3.51 -6.59
CA PHE A 284 -17.47 3.50 -7.52
C PHE A 284 -17.38 4.67 -8.50
N SER A 285 -18.03 4.53 -9.65
CA SER A 285 -18.13 5.55 -10.68
C SER A 285 -19.58 5.88 -10.98
N VAL A 286 -19.85 7.16 -11.24
CA VAL A 286 -21.13 7.68 -11.71
C VAL A 286 -20.87 8.49 -12.97
N ALA A 287 -21.23 7.96 -14.13
CA ALA A 287 -20.99 8.65 -15.40
C ALA A 287 -21.78 9.96 -15.47
N GLY A 288 -21.17 10.98 -16.05
CA GLY A 288 -21.78 12.31 -16.21
C GLY A 288 -21.77 13.18 -14.94
N VAL A 289 -21.00 12.76 -13.92
CA VAL A 289 -20.77 13.51 -12.68
C VAL A 289 -19.29 13.88 -12.61
N ASP A 290 -18.98 15.09 -12.17
CA ASP A 290 -17.62 15.50 -11.86
C ASP A 290 -17.24 15.05 -10.44
N GLY A 291 -16.39 14.04 -10.33
CA GLY A 291 -15.96 13.47 -9.06
C GLY A 291 -15.25 14.47 -8.15
N GLU A 292 -14.49 15.44 -8.69
CA GLU A 292 -13.81 16.47 -7.87
C GLU A 292 -14.83 17.40 -7.23
N ARG A 293 -15.84 17.86 -8.01
CA ARG A 293 -16.93 18.68 -7.46
C ARG A 293 -17.70 17.95 -6.36
N VAL A 294 -17.94 16.64 -6.54
CA VAL A 294 -18.59 15.81 -5.50
C VAL A 294 -17.72 15.73 -4.24
N VAL A 295 -16.41 15.53 -4.37
CA VAL A 295 -15.48 15.49 -3.23
C VAL A 295 -15.51 16.81 -2.46
N PHE A 296 -15.45 17.96 -3.14
CA PHE A 296 -15.52 19.27 -2.49
C PHE A 296 -16.86 19.51 -1.78
N ALA A 297 -17.98 19.20 -2.44
CA ALA A 297 -19.30 19.37 -1.84
C ALA A 297 -19.56 18.45 -0.63
N LEU A 298 -18.94 17.26 -0.61
CA LEU A 298 -18.97 16.35 0.53
C LEU A 298 -18.08 16.84 1.67
N ASP A 299 -16.89 17.37 1.38
CA ASP A 299 -15.97 17.89 2.40
C ASP A 299 -16.59 19.09 3.14
N GLU A 300 -17.28 20.00 2.44
CA GLU A 300 -18.07 21.11 3.03
C GLU A 300 -19.17 20.61 3.98
N ARG A 301 -19.67 19.38 3.78
CA ARG A 301 -20.70 18.74 4.63
C ARG A 301 -20.11 17.77 5.66
N GLY A 302 -18.76 17.76 5.81
CA GLY A 302 -18.02 16.95 6.81
C GLY A 302 -17.73 15.51 6.39
N VAL A 303 -17.94 15.14 5.11
CA VAL A 303 -17.62 13.80 4.58
C VAL A 303 -16.39 13.85 3.69
N GLN A 304 -15.27 13.29 4.17
CA GLN A 304 -13.99 13.29 3.46
C GLN A 304 -13.81 12.03 2.63
N VAL A 305 -13.87 12.17 1.31
CA VAL A 305 -13.65 11.11 0.31
C VAL A 305 -12.59 11.56 -0.70
N ALA A 306 -12.28 10.75 -1.72
CA ALA A 306 -11.32 11.12 -2.76
C ALA A 306 -11.75 10.59 -4.13
N THR A 307 -11.30 11.23 -5.21
CA THR A 307 -11.53 10.75 -6.59
C THR A 307 -10.63 9.60 -6.98
N GLY A 308 -9.40 9.55 -6.46
CA GLY A 308 -8.39 8.54 -6.79
C GLY A 308 -7.23 8.63 -5.81
N SER A 309 -5.98 8.63 -6.28
CA SER A 309 -4.87 8.97 -5.43
C SER A 309 -4.80 10.49 -5.22
N ALA A 310 -4.47 10.94 -4.00
CA ALA A 310 -4.25 12.36 -3.71
C ALA A 310 -3.17 13.00 -4.62
N CYS A 311 -2.27 12.19 -5.17
CA CYS A 311 -1.22 12.65 -6.09
C CYS A 311 -1.74 12.93 -7.51
N ALA A 312 -2.76 12.20 -7.98
CA ALA A 312 -3.38 12.43 -9.28
C ALA A 312 -4.33 13.65 -9.24
N ALA A 313 -5.11 13.79 -8.17
CA ALA A 313 -6.00 14.92 -7.94
C ALA A 313 -5.26 16.27 -7.98
N ASN A 314 -4.07 16.37 -7.36
CA ASN A 314 -3.26 17.58 -7.37
C ASN A 314 -2.70 17.98 -8.76
N LYS A 315 -2.78 17.10 -9.76
CA LYS A 315 -2.26 17.34 -11.13
C LYS A 315 -3.36 17.51 -12.17
N GLY A 316 -4.65 17.43 -11.79
CA GLY A 316 -5.78 17.44 -12.73
C GLY A 316 -5.74 16.25 -13.71
N LEU A 317 -5.11 15.15 -13.34
CA LEU A 317 -4.94 13.97 -14.19
C LEU A 317 -5.91 12.87 -13.74
N ARG A 318 -6.52 12.20 -14.73
CA ARG A 318 -7.29 10.99 -14.46
C ARG A 318 -6.43 9.93 -13.78
N SER A 319 -7.06 9.13 -12.92
CA SER A 319 -6.39 7.97 -12.32
C SER A 319 -5.90 7.01 -13.40
N HIS A 320 -4.59 6.80 -13.48
CA HIS A 320 -3.98 5.81 -14.37
C HIS A 320 -4.46 4.39 -14.02
N ILE A 321 -4.84 4.15 -12.77
CA ILE A 321 -5.37 2.86 -12.30
C ILE A 321 -6.72 2.59 -12.96
N LEU A 322 -7.66 3.53 -12.89
CA LEU A 322 -8.99 3.38 -13.48
C LEU A 322 -8.93 3.26 -15.01
N VAL A 323 -8.04 4.02 -15.66
CA VAL A 323 -7.77 3.91 -17.10
C VAL A 323 -7.21 2.51 -17.43
N ALA A 324 -6.27 1.99 -16.64
CA ALA A 324 -5.69 0.66 -16.84
C ALA A 324 -6.71 -0.47 -16.62
N LEU A 325 -7.75 -0.24 -15.83
CA LEU A 325 -8.89 -1.16 -15.65
C LEU A 325 -9.90 -1.10 -16.80
N GLY A 326 -9.71 -0.19 -17.77
CA GLY A 326 -10.59 -0.05 -18.94
C GLY A 326 -11.84 0.77 -18.69
N LEU A 327 -11.88 1.60 -17.63
CA LEU A 327 -12.97 2.54 -17.45
C LEU A 327 -12.95 3.61 -18.56
N SER A 328 -14.13 3.99 -19.05
CA SER A 328 -14.26 5.14 -19.94
C SER A 328 -13.85 6.44 -19.22
N ASN A 329 -13.56 7.48 -20.00
CA ASN A 329 -13.22 8.79 -19.45
C ASN A 329 -14.30 9.29 -18.48
N ALA A 330 -15.58 9.18 -18.87
CA ALA A 330 -16.71 9.62 -18.06
C ALA A 330 -16.83 8.82 -16.73
N GLU A 331 -16.56 7.51 -16.76
CA GLU A 331 -16.54 6.69 -15.54
C GLU A 331 -15.36 7.03 -14.64
N ALA A 332 -14.18 7.28 -15.22
CA ALA A 332 -12.98 7.62 -14.47
C ALA A 332 -13.09 9.02 -13.82
N ASP A 333 -13.64 9.99 -14.56
CA ASP A 333 -13.86 11.36 -14.06
C ASP A 333 -14.93 11.42 -12.95
N GLY A 334 -15.96 10.57 -13.05
CA GLY A 334 -17.02 10.42 -12.04
C GLY A 334 -16.70 9.41 -10.94
N SER A 335 -15.44 9.03 -10.77
CA SER A 335 -15.04 8.03 -9.76
C SER A 335 -14.85 8.63 -8.38
N ILE A 336 -15.35 7.93 -7.37
CA ILE A 336 -15.21 8.29 -5.95
C ILE A 336 -14.70 7.09 -5.17
N ARG A 337 -13.68 7.32 -4.33
CA ARG A 337 -13.15 6.35 -3.39
C ARG A 337 -13.55 6.71 -1.96
N VAL A 338 -14.23 5.80 -1.30
CA VAL A 338 -14.53 5.87 0.14
C VAL A 338 -13.60 4.91 0.86
N SER A 339 -12.86 5.44 1.85
CA SER A 339 -11.95 4.67 2.68
C SER A 339 -12.49 4.61 4.11
N MET A 340 -12.64 3.41 4.64
CA MET A 340 -13.14 3.14 5.98
C MET A 340 -12.00 2.64 6.87
N GLY A 341 -12.05 2.94 8.14
CA GLY A 341 -11.00 2.54 9.06
C GLY A 341 -11.48 2.26 10.46
N ARG A 342 -10.53 2.13 11.39
CA ARG A 342 -10.75 1.74 12.78
C ARG A 342 -11.78 2.64 13.50
N PHE A 343 -11.84 3.91 13.17
CA PHE A 343 -12.71 4.89 13.83
C PHE A 343 -14.04 5.10 13.10
N THR A 344 -14.23 4.50 11.94
CA THR A 344 -15.48 4.59 11.17
C THR A 344 -16.58 3.77 11.86
N THR A 345 -17.72 4.38 12.16
CA THR A 345 -18.89 3.74 12.79
C THR A 345 -19.98 3.41 11.77
N SER A 346 -21.03 2.70 12.19
CA SER A 346 -22.21 2.44 11.34
C SER A 346 -23.01 3.72 11.10
N GLU A 347 -23.08 4.60 12.09
CA GLU A 347 -23.72 5.90 12.04
C GLU A 347 -23.02 6.82 11.04
N ASP A 348 -21.65 6.81 11.02
CA ASP A 348 -20.87 7.54 10.01
C ASP A 348 -21.19 7.05 8.60
N ILE A 349 -21.32 5.73 8.41
CA ILE A 349 -21.66 5.15 7.09
C ILE A 349 -23.06 5.50 6.67
N GLU A 350 -24.02 5.50 7.57
CA GLU A 350 -25.40 5.90 7.28
C GLU A 350 -25.45 7.37 6.84
N ALA A 351 -24.88 8.28 7.62
CA ALA A 351 -24.83 9.70 7.31
C ALA A 351 -24.08 9.97 5.99
N ALA A 352 -22.91 9.36 5.79
CA ALA A 352 -22.14 9.51 4.56
C ALA A 352 -22.88 8.98 3.33
N SER A 353 -23.60 7.86 3.46
CA SER A 353 -24.39 7.27 2.38
C SER A 353 -25.48 8.22 1.88
N GLN A 354 -26.21 8.86 2.80
CA GLN A 354 -27.28 9.81 2.49
C GLN A 354 -26.72 11.05 1.79
N LEU A 355 -25.64 11.63 2.34
CA LEU A 355 -24.97 12.81 1.77
C LEU A 355 -24.38 12.54 0.38
N ILE A 356 -23.79 11.36 0.16
CA ILE A 356 -23.26 10.99 -1.16
C ILE A 356 -24.38 10.96 -2.21
N VAL A 357 -25.51 10.34 -1.88
CA VAL A 357 -26.68 10.29 -2.79
C VAL A 357 -27.23 11.69 -3.08
N GLU A 358 -27.37 12.53 -2.05
CA GLU A 358 -27.85 13.91 -2.17
C GLU A 358 -26.95 14.73 -3.09
N VAL A 359 -25.65 14.77 -2.81
CA VAL A 359 -24.66 15.54 -3.59
C VAL A 359 -24.61 15.08 -5.05
N ILE A 360 -24.60 13.76 -5.30
CA ILE A 360 -24.61 13.23 -6.67
C ILE A 360 -25.89 13.64 -7.40
N SER A 361 -27.05 13.61 -6.71
CA SER A 361 -28.33 14.03 -7.28
C SER A 361 -28.37 15.50 -7.61
N GLU A 362 -27.77 16.36 -6.78
CA GLU A 362 -27.62 17.80 -7.03
C GLU A 362 -26.72 18.04 -8.25
N GLN A 363 -25.55 17.41 -8.33
CA GLN A 363 -24.61 17.58 -9.45
C GLN A 363 -25.22 17.15 -10.79
N ARG A 364 -26.02 16.08 -10.81
CA ARG A 364 -26.75 15.67 -12.03
C ARG A 364 -27.77 16.72 -12.52
N LYS A 365 -28.44 17.43 -11.62
CA LYS A 365 -29.39 18.49 -11.99
C LYS A 365 -28.67 19.67 -12.64
N PHE A 366 -27.49 20.05 -12.15
CA PHE A 366 -26.69 21.13 -12.73
C PHE A 366 -26.11 20.77 -14.10
N GLY A 367 -25.64 19.53 -14.29
CA GLY A 367 -25.08 19.07 -15.58
C GLY A 367 -26.12 18.99 -16.72
N VAL A 368 -27.42 18.91 -16.39
CA VAL A 368 -28.51 18.95 -17.39
C VAL A 368 -28.86 20.38 -17.81
N MET A 369 -28.53 21.39 -17.01
CA MET A 369 -28.80 22.81 -17.32
C MET A 369 -27.72 23.47 -18.22
N ASP A 370 -26.54 22.84 -18.34
CA ASP A 370 -25.41 23.34 -19.13
C ASP A 370 -25.25 22.58 -20.48
N ALA A 371 -26.12 21.62 -20.81
CA ALA A 371 -26.15 20.85 -22.05
C ALA A 371 -27.32 21.29 -22.95
#